data_24ae274a9da66a8355cd5b618776f60d
#
_entry.id   24ae274a9da66a8355cd5b618776f60d
#
_cell.length_a   1.000
_cell.length_b   1.000
_cell.length_c   1.000
_cell.angle_alpha   90.00
_cell.angle_beta   90.00
_cell.angle_gamma   90.00
#
_symmetry.space_group_name_H-M   'P 1'
#
loop_
_entity.id
_entity.type
_entity.pdbx_description
1 polymer ?
#
loop_
_entity_poly.entity_id
_entity_poly.type
_entity_poly.pdbx_seq_one_letter_code
_entity_poly.pdbx_strand_id
1 'polypeptide(L)'
;MSTELIQTKRLHLHLIPPLELFMLHEDPDNLELLSNRDFTNPHNELTHEHSGPLRWRVPQVKADPSTNVWFIRWIVLRETKEVVGSISFHAPPDEVGMIEIGFGICEPCRNNGYGKEALLGMWKWVIDQPGVKTLRYTVSATNGPSMTIINSLGFAHIGQQIDEDDGPEEIFEMSADEFRSRLVDGFSPNNSS
;
A
#
# COMPACT_ATOMS: atom_id res chain seq x y z
N MET A 1 4.19 10.33 15.96
CA MET A 1 2.84 10.20 15.36
C MET A 1 2.39 8.78 15.55
N SER A 2 1.10 8.54 15.84
CA SER A 2 0.59 7.17 15.93
C SER A 2 0.83 6.44 14.62
N THR A 3 1.45 5.27 14.66
CA THR A 3 1.65 4.41 13.48
C THR A 3 0.35 3.77 12.98
N GLU A 4 -0.72 3.87 13.77
CA GLU A 4 -2.01 3.22 13.51
C GLU A 4 -2.85 3.94 12.44
N LEU A 5 -2.69 5.26 12.27
CA LEU A 5 -3.46 6.05 11.33
C LEU A 5 -2.57 7.01 10.53
N ILE A 6 -2.54 6.85 9.21
CA ILE A 6 -1.96 7.82 8.29
C ILE A 6 -3.09 8.62 7.64
N GLN A 7 -3.00 9.95 7.69
CA GLN A 7 -4.01 10.84 7.14
C GLN A 7 -3.51 11.54 5.89
N THR A 8 -4.34 11.56 4.87
CA THR A 8 -4.14 12.34 3.64
C THR A 8 -5.26 13.38 3.47
N LYS A 9 -5.33 14.01 2.33
CA LYS A 9 -6.38 15.01 2.06
C LYS A 9 -7.79 14.41 2.14
N ARG A 10 -8.01 13.24 1.50
CA ARG A 10 -9.32 12.59 1.38
C ARG A 10 -9.40 11.25 2.09
N LEU A 11 -8.26 10.66 2.50
CA LEU A 11 -8.18 9.30 2.98
C LEU A 11 -7.67 9.21 4.40
N HIS A 12 -8.14 8.21 5.10
CA HIS A 12 -7.55 7.62 6.29
C HIS A 12 -7.00 6.22 5.95
N LEU A 13 -5.71 5.97 6.24
CA LEU A 13 -5.10 4.67 6.07
C LEU A 13 -4.98 4.03 7.45
N HIS A 14 -5.93 3.17 7.78
CA HIS A 14 -6.03 2.52 9.10
C HIS A 14 -5.24 1.22 9.12
N LEU A 15 -4.23 1.12 9.98
CA LEU A 15 -3.52 -0.14 10.20
C LEU A 15 -4.50 -1.20 10.73
N ILE A 16 -4.46 -2.40 10.15
CA ILE A 16 -5.20 -3.55 10.65
C ILE A 16 -4.39 -4.17 11.79
N PRO A 17 -4.92 -4.23 13.03
CA PRO A 17 -4.22 -4.85 14.16
C PRO A 17 -4.00 -6.35 13.94
N PRO A 18 -2.96 -6.98 14.56
CA PRO A 18 -2.66 -8.39 14.35
C PRO A 18 -3.84 -9.34 14.58
N LEU A 19 -4.61 -9.13 15.65
CA LEU A 19 -5.77 -9.98 15.94
C LEU A 19 -6.82 -9.92 14.84
N GLU A 20 -7.14 -8.72 14.37
CA GLU A 20 -8.09 -8.51 13.29
C GLU A 20 -7.57 -9.09 11.96
N LEU A 21 -6.26 -8.95 11.69
CA LEU A 21 -5.60 -9.53 10.54
C LEU A 21 -5.75 -11.06 10.51
N PHE A 22 -5.57 -11.72 11.67
CA PHE A 22 -5.73 -13.17 11.81
C PHE A 22 -7.18 -13.60 11.62
N MET A 23 -8.12 -12.86 12.21
CA MET A 23 -9.55 -13.14 12.06
C MET A 23 -10.02 -12.99 10.62
N LEU A 24 -9.60 -11.94 9.91
CA LEU A 24 -9.88 -11.76 8.48
C LEU A 24 -9.31 -12.90 7.62
N HIS A 25 -8.16 -13.45 8.01
CA HIS A 25 -7.54 -14.57 7.30
C HIS A 25 -8.26 -15.92 7.54
N GLU A 26 -8.74 -16.14 8.77
CA GLU A 26 -9.41 -17.37 9.17
C GLU A 26 -10.90 -17.39 8.80
N ASP A 27 -11.56 -16.23 8.84
CA ASP A 27 -12.98 -16.03 8.53
C ASP A 27 -13.19 -14.70 7.81
N PRO A 28 -12.90 -14.64 6.51
CA PRO A 28 -12.97 -13.40 5.72
C PRO A 28 -14.39 -12.81 5.66
N ASP A 29 -15.43 -13.60 5.89
CA ASP A 29 -16.83 -13.15 5.93
C ASP A 29 -17.26 -12.62 7.30
N ASN A 30 -16.33 -12.50 8.26
CA ASN A 30 -16.63 -12.06 9.61
C ASN A 30 -17.00 -10.58 9.68
N LEU A 31 -18.28 -10.32 9.56
CA LEU A 31 -18.84 -8.97 9.59
C LEU A 31 -18.75 -8.32 10.99
N GLU A 32 -18.57 -9.10 12.07
CA GLU A 32 -18.43 -8.56 13.43
C GLU A 32 -17.15 -7.74 13.59
N LEU A 33 -16.09 -8.06 12.84
CA LEU A 33 -14.83 -7.32 12.85
C LEU A 33 -14.99 -5.85 12.47
N LEU A 34 -15.89 -5.57 11.54
CA LEU A 34 -16.15 -4.21 11.09
C LEU A 34 -17.27 -3.53 11.85
N SER A 35 -18.08 -4.29 12.62
CA SER A 35 -19.22 -3.74 13.37
C SER A 35 -18.83 -2.73 14.45
N ASN A 36 -17.61 -2.82 14.98
CA ASN A 36 -17.07 -1.92 16.00
C ASN A 36 -16.20 -0.78 15.41
N ARG A 37 -16.14 -0.65 14.09
CA ARG A 37 -15.39 0.42 13.41
C ARG A 37 -16.31 1.61 13.12
N ASP A 38 -15.71 2.79 13.01
CA ASP A 38 -16.39 4.02 12.57
C ASP A 38 -16.45 4.16 11.05
N PHE A 39 -16.23 3.06 10.32
CA PHE A 39 -16.30 2.97 8.87
C PHE A 39 -16.92 1.65 8.41
N THR A 40 -17.38 1.60 7.18
CA THR A 40 -18.03 0.45 6.53
C THR A 40 -17.17 -0.10 5.39
N ASN A 41 -17.41 -1.35 5.00
CA ASN A 41 -16.73 -2.01 3.88
C ASN A 41 -17.76 -2.49 2.82
N PRO A 42 -18.38 -1.56 2.07
CA PRO A 42 -19.48 -1.89 1.16
C PRO A 42 -19.04 -2.71 -0.06
N HIS A 43 -17.74 -2.77 -0.31
CA HIS A 43 -17.15 -3.49 -1.46
C HIS A 43 -16.49 -4.81 -1.08
N ASN A 44 -16.63 -5.23 0.18
CA ASN A 44 -16.06 -6.48 0.69
C ASN A 44 -14.54 -6.59 0.45
N GLU A 45 -13.80 -5.48 0.59
CA GLU A 45 -12.34 -5.49 0.47
C GLU A 45 -11.73 -6.41 1.54
N LEU A 46 -10.75 -7.24 1.17
CA LEU A 46 -10.10 -8.25 2.02
C LEU A 46 -11.03 -9.34 2.59
N THR A 47 -12.28 -9.42 2.16
CA THR A 47 -13.26 -10.40 2.65
C THR A 47 -13.57 -11.50 1.62
N HIS A 48 -12.71 -11.72 0.64
CA HIS A 48 -12.83 -12.77 -0.36
C HIS A 48 -11.72 -13.80 -0.21
N GLU A 49 -11.97 -15.03 -0.69
CA GLU A 49 -11.02 -16.15 -0.71
C GLU A 49 -9.66 -15.80 -1.36
N HIS A 50 -9.60 -14.72 -2.12
CA HIS A 50 -8.42 -14.24 -2.85
C HIS A 50 -7.85 -12.93 -2.30
N SER A 51 -8.05 -12.62 -1.03
CA SER A 51 -7.40 -11.46 -0.40
C SER A 51 -5.88 -11.68 -0.33
N GLY A 52 -5.23 -11.51 -1.49
CA GLY A 52 -3.81 -11.80 -1.71
C GLY A 52 -2.88 -11.31 -0.60
N PRO A 53 -3.02 -10.07 -0.10
CA PRO A 53 -2.12 -9.59 0.95
C PRO A 53 -2.23 -10.40 2.26
N LEU A 54 -3.39 -10.93 2.65
CA LEU A 54 -3.56 -11.66 3.92
C LEU A 54 -2.72 -12.94 3.96
N ARG A 55 -2.73 -13.74 2.88
CA ARG A 55 -1.98 -15.01 2.82
C ARG A 55 -0.47 -14.81 3.02
N TRP A 56 0.07 -13.66 2.61
CA TRP A 56 1.49 -13.36 2.74
C TRP A 56 1.84 -12.68 4.06
N ARG A 57 0.97 -11.76 4.55
CA ARG A 57 1.27 -10.94 5.73
C ARG A 57 0.97 -11.64 7.04
N VAL A 58 -0.08 -12.48 7.09
CA VAL A 58 -0.43 -13.23 8.31
C VAL A 58 0.70 -14.13 8.81
N PRO A 59 1.38 -14.96 7.97
CA PRO A 59 2.53 -15.73 8.42
C PRO A 59 3.67 -14.86 8.95
N GLN A 60 3.95 -13.72 8.32
CA GLN A 60 4.99 -12.78 8.74
C GLN A 60 4.68 -12.20 10.13
N VAL A 61 3.45 -11.74 10.36
CA VAL A 61 3.01 -11.19 11.66
C VAL A 61 2.96 -12.29 12.74
N LYS A 62 2.60 -13.53 12.39
CA LYS A 62 2.64 -14.66 13.34
C LYS A 62 4.08 -14.98 13.76
N ALA A 63 5.05 -14.86 12.85
CA ALA A 63 6.46 -15.08 13.14
C ALA A 63 7.07 -13.95 13.99
N ASP A 64 6.74 -12.70 13.67
CA ASP A 64 7.17 -11.50 14.40
C ASP A 64 6.06 -10.44 14.43
N PRO A 65 5.28 -10.34 15.52
CA PRO A 65 4.21 -9.35 15.62
C PRO A 65 4.65 -7.89 15.51
N SER A 66 5.93 -7.58 15.74
CA SER A 66 6.45 -6.22 15.60
C SER A 66 6.46 -5.73 14.15
N THR A 67 6.45 -6.65 13.18
CA THR A 67 6.43 -6.35 11.75
C THR A 67 5.09 -5.81 11.25
N ASN A 68 4.01 -5.97 12.03
CA ASN A 68 2.66 -5.57 11.61
C ASN A 68 2.56 -4.08 11.21
N VAL A 69 3.38 -3.22 11.78
CA VAL A 69 3.38 -1.78 11.48
C VAL A 69 3.61 -1.49 9.98
N TRP A 70 4.26 -2.38 9.25
CA TRP A 70 4.57 -2.28 7.82
C TRP A 70 3.42 -2.74 6.93
N PHE A 71 2.45 -3.46 7.48
CA PHE A 71 1.52 -4.24 6.68
C PHE A 71 0.18 -3.57 6.43
N ILE A 72 -0.85 -4.34 6.31
CA ILE A 72 -2.10 -3.98 5.65
C ILE A 72 -2.82 -2.83 6.35
N ARG A 73 -3.19 -1.84 5.55
CA ARG A 73 -4.05 -0.73 5.96
C ARG A 73 -5.30 -0.68 5.10
N TRP A 74 -6.45 -0.48 5.73
CA TRP A 74 -7.65 -0.07 5.04
C TRP A 74 -7.46 1.33 4.45
N ILE A 75 -7.85 1.52 3.18
CA ILE A 75 -7.99 2.85 2.57
C ILE A 75 -9.44 3.28 2.76
N VAL A 76 -9.69 4.24 3.63
CA VAL A 76 -11.03 4.71 4.02
C VAL A 76 -11.22 6.15 3.57
N LEU A 77 -12.35 6.43 2.92
CA LEU A 77 -12.76 7.81 2.62
C LEU A 77 -13.09 8.56 3.91
N ARG A 78 -12.53 9.75 4.08
CA ARG A 78 -12.77 10.57 5.27
C ARG A 78 -14.21 11.09 5.34
N GLU A 79 -14.80 11.37 4.19
CA GLU A 79 -16.12 11.95 4.07
C GLU A 79 -17.23 10.92 4.32
N THR A 80 -17.20 9.81 3.60
CA THR A 80 -18.28 8.79 3.66
C THR A 80 -18.01 7.69 4.66
N LYS A 81 -16.78 7.58 5.16
CA LYS A 81 -16.36 6.49 6.06
C LYS A 81 -16.48 5.11 5.41
N GLU A 82 -16.22 5.02 4.13
CA GLU A 82 -16.26 3.77 3.37
C GLU A 82 -14.86 3.31 2.98
N VAL A 83 -14.61 2.01 3.11
CA VAL A 83 -13.41 1.36 2.59
C VAL A 83 -13.49 1.37 1.07
N VAL A 84 -12.42 1.84 0.43
CA VAL A 84 -12.28 1.89 -1.04
C VAL A 84 -11.11 1.08 -1.57
N GLY A 85 -10.39 0.39 -0.69
CA GLY A 85 -9.27 -0.46 -1.05
C GLY A 85 -8.37 -0.78 0.14
N SER A 86 -7.24 -1.38 -0.15
CA SER A 86 -6.19 -1.70 0.82
C SER A 86 -4.79 -1.40 0.27
N ILE A 87 -3.82 -1.21 1.17
CA ILE A 87 -2.43 -0.91 0.86
C ILE A 87 -1.52 -1.56 1.90
N SER A 88 -0.38 -2.10 1.46
CA SER A 88 0.57 -2.82 2.32
C SER A 88 1.99 -2.74 1.77
N PHE A 89 2.99 -2.67 2.64
CA PHE A 89 4.33 -3.09 2.24
C PHE A 89 4.43 -4.62 2.17
N HIS A 90 5.38 -5.13 1.38
CA HIS A 90 5.58 -6.56 1.17
C HIS A 90 6.38 -7.21 2.31
N ALA A 91 7.29 -6.45 2.90
CA ALA A 91 8.12 -6.82 4.04
C ALA A 91 8.56 -5.56 4.79
N PRO A 92 9.15 -5.66 6.00
CA PRO A 92 10.00 -4.61 6.55
C PRO A 92 11.14 -4.25 5.59
N PRO A 93 11.83 -3.09 5.78
CA PRO A 93 13.02 -2.77 4.99
C PRO A 93 14.03 -3.91 5.06
N ASP A 94 14.59 -4.29 3.91
CA ASP A 94 15.63 -5.30 3.84
C ASP A 94 16.98 -4.80 4.37
N GLU A 95 18.01 -5.64 4.30
CA GLU A 95 19.36 -5.32 4.80
C GLU A 95 20.00 -4.10 4.12
N VAL A 96 19.62 -3.80 2.88
CA VAL A 96 20.09 -2.61 2.14
C VAL A 96 19.15 -1.40 2.28
N GLY A 97 18.00 -1.59 2.92
CA GLY A 97 17.02 -0.54 3.20
C GLY A 97 15.98 -0.35 2.09
N MET A 98 15.78 -1.35 1.23
CA MET A 98 14.71 -1.33 0.24
C MET A 98 13.40 -1.77 0.87
N ILE A 99 12.31 -1.09 0.49
CA ILE A 99 10.95 -1.45 0.87
C ILE A 99 10.01 -1.37 -0.32
N GLU A 100 9.24 -2.43 -0.51
CA GLU A 100 8.31 -2.58 -1.63
C GLU A 100 6.86 -2.47 -1.18
N ILE A 101 6.01 -1.85 -2.00
CA ILE A 101 4.62 -1.58 -1.68
C ILE A 101 3.67 -2.08 -2.77
N GLY A 102 2.51 -2.62 -2.35
CA GLY A 102 1.39 -2.94 -3.21
C GLY A 102 0.08 -2.36 -2.68
N PHE A 103 -0.87 -2.10 -3.57
CA PHE A 103 -2.20 -1.64 -3.20
C PHE A 103 -3.27 -2.10 -4.19
N GLY A 104 -4.51 -2.15 -3.71
CA GLY A 104 -5.70 -2.34 -4.52
C GLY A 104 -6.73 -1.25 -4.26
N ILE A 105 -7.47 -0.86 -5.32
CA ILE A 105 -8.66 -0.02 -5.20
C ILE A 105 -9.85 -0.79 -5.72
N CYS A 106 -10.90 -0.87 -4.91
CA CYS A 106 -12.16 -1.52 -5.26
C CYS A 106 -12.68 -0.98 -6.60
N GLU A 107 -13.14 -1.86 -7.46
CA GLU A 107 -13.48 -1.52 -8.85
C GLU A 107 -14.41 -0.32 -8.99
N PRO A 108 -15.51 -0.19 -8.21
CA PRO A 108 -16.40 0.97 -8.29
C PRO A 108 -15.74 2.29 -7.86
N CYS A 109 -14.61 2.21 -7.13
CA CYS A 109 -13.91 3.37 -6.57
C CYS A 109 -12.71 3.82 -7.40
N ARG A 110 -12.39 3.13 -8.50
CA ARG A 110 -11.27 3.45 -9.40
C ARG A 110 -11.48 4.78 -10.12
N ASN A 111 -10.41 5.28 -10.74
CA ASN A 111 -10.38 6.53 -11.52
C ASN A 111 -10.66 7.82 -10.72
N ASN A 112 -10.67 7.75 -9.38
CA ASN A 112 -10.83 8.89 -8.47
C ASN A 112 -9.51 9.42 -7.91
N GLY A 113 -8.36 8.82 -8.30
CA GLY A 113 -7.03 9.18 -7.82
C GLY A 113 -6.71 8.70 -6.40
N TYR A 114 -7.55 7.85 -5.79
CA TYR A 114 -7.34 7.35 -4.42
C TYR A 114 -6.07 6.50 -4.30
N GLY A 115 -5.78 5.65 -5.30
CA GLY A 115 -4.55 4.85 -5.29
C GLY A 115 -3.28 5.68 -5.22
N LYS A 116 -3.16 6.72 -6.06
CA LYS A 116 -2.03 7.65 -6.02
C LYS A 116 -1.92 8.38 -4.69
N GLU A 117 -3.05 8.84 -4.15
CA GLU A 117 -3.09 9.55 -2.87
C GLU A 117 -2.68 8.65 -1.70
N ALA A 118 -3.18 7.40 -1.65
CA ALA A 118 -2.81 6.41 -0.64
C ALA A 118 -1.32 6.07 -0.72
N LEU A 119 -0.81 5.82 -1.91
CA LEU A 119 0.60 5.52 -2.18
C LEU A 119 1.52 6.64 -1.69
N LEU A 120 1.22 7.89 -2.04
CA LEU A 120 1.96 9.06 -1.54
C LEU A 120 1.89 9.19 -0.01
N GLY A 121 0.74 8.92 0.58
CA GLY A 121 0.58 8.92 2.04
C GLY A 121 1.47 7.88 2.74
N MET A 122 1.50 6.65 2.21
CA MET A 122 2.35 5.58 2.73
C MET A 122 3.84 5.88 2.56
N TRP A 123 4.25 6.34 1.38
CA TRP A 123 5.66 6.68 1.15
C TRP A 123 6.11 7.87 2.00
N LYS A 124 5.27 8.90 2.16
CA LYS A 124 5.57 10.00 3.07
C LYS A 124 5.76 9.56 4.52
N TRP A 125 4.99 8.59 4.98
CA TRP A 125 5.15 8.02 6.30
C TRP A 125 6.42 7.18 6.40
N VAL A 126 6.70 6.34 5.40
CA VAL A 126 7.75 5.34 5.47
C VAL A 126 9.16 5.90 5.35
N ILE A 127 9.37 6.98 4.60
CA ILE A 127 10.71 7.61 4.47
C ILE A 127 11.26 8.17 5.78
N ASP A 128 10.39 8.36 6.78
CA ASP A 128 10.79 8.80 8.12
C ASP A 128 11.02 7.62 9.08
N GLN A 129 10.85 6.37 8.61
CA GLN A 129 11.10 5.19 9.42
C GLN A 129 12.58 4.77 9.37
N PRO A 130 13.12 4.22 10.49
CA PRO A 130 14.50 3.75 10.52
C PRO A 130 14.77 2.68 9.47
N GLY A 131 15.92 2.77 8.82
CA GLY A 131 16.42 1.75 7.88
C GLY A 131 15.93 1.91 6.45
N VAL A 132 14.92 2.73 6.17
CA VAL A 132 14.40 2.93 4.80
C VAL A 132 15.32 3.84 3.98
N LYS A 133 15.76 3.35 2.83
CA LYS A 133 16.64 4.07 1.89
C LYS A 133 16.09 4.10 0.47
N THR A 134 15.39 3.03 0.05
CA THR A 134 14.89 2.87 -1.32
C THR A 134 13.43 2.46 -1.30
N LEU A 135 12.62 3.17 -2.04
CA LEU A 135 11.22 2.88 -2.30
C LEU A 135 11.12 2.10 -3.60
N ARG A 136 10.51 0.90 -3.58
CA ARG A 136 10.27 0.05 -4.74
C ARG A 136 8.78 -0.10 -5.01
N TYR A 137 8.46 -0.13 -6.29
CA TYR A 137 7.13 -0.44 -6.81
C TYR A 137 7.27 -1.40 -7.99
N THR A 138 6.61 -2.54 -7.91
CA THR A 138 6.53 -3.51 -9.00
C THR A 138 5.13 -3.52 -9.58
N VAL A 139 5.04 -3.72 -10.86
CA VAL A 139 3.75 -3.67 -11.56
C VAL A 139 3.82 -4.39 -12.91
N SER A 140 2.76 -5.12 -13.26
CA SER A 140 2.62 -5.67 -14.62
C SER A 140 2.58 -4.54 -15.65
N ALA A 141 3.34 -4.68 -16.74
CA ALA A 141 3.34 -3.73 -17.87
C ALA A 141 1.93 -3.51 -18.47
N THR A 142 1.03 -4.47 -18.28
CA THR A 142 -0.35 -4.39 -18.76
C THR A 142 -1.29 -3.63 -17.82
N ASN A 143 -0.85 -3.33 -16.58
CA ASN A 143 -1.61 -2.53 -15.63
C ASN A 143 -1.45 -1.03 -15.92
N GLY A 144 -2.13 -0.54 -16.94
CA GLY A 144 -2.05 0.84 -17.42
C GLY A 144 -2.29 1.90 -16.33
N PRO A 145 -3.30 1.78 -15.45
CA PRO A 145 -3.52 2.72 -14.36
C PRO A 145 -2.34 2.83 -13.40
N SER A 146 -1.79 1.70 -12.95
CA SER A 146 -0.64 1.69 -12.03
C SER A 146 0.64 2.19 -12.70
N MET A 147 0.87 1.82 -13.98
CA MET A 147 1.96 2.37 -14.80
C MET A 147 1.87 3.90 -14.94
N THR A 148 0.66 4.43 -15.14
CA THR A 148 0.43 5.88 -15.21
C THR A 148 0.79 6.56 -13.88
N ILE A 149 0.41 5.97 -12.75
CA ILE A 149 0.73 6.51 -11.42
C ILE A 149 2.25 6.57 -11.24
N ILE A 150 2.96 5.45 -11.41
CA ILE A 150 4.39 5.39 -11.08
C ILE A 150 5.22 6.28 -12.00
N ASN A 151 4.91 6.31 -13.30
CA ASN A 151 5.55 7.21 -14.26
C ASN A 151 5.32 8.69 -13.91
N SER A 152 4.09 9.05 -13.46
CA SER A 152 3.77 10.43 -13.04
C SER A 152 4.51 10.88 -11.79
N LEU A 153 5.05 9.95 -11.02
CA LEU A 153 5.85 10.21 -9.81
C LEU A 153 7.35 10.24 -10.11
N GLY A 154 7.75 9.86 -11.34
CA GLY A 154 9.12 9.92 -11.81
C GLY A 154 10.07 8.91 -11.18
N PHE A 155 9.55 7.74 -10.75
CA PHE A 155 10.37 6.62 -10.35
C PHE A 155 11.19 6.11 -11.53
N ALA A 156 12.44 5.73 -11.29
CA ALA A 156 13.30 5.16 -12.30
C ALA A 156 12.90 3.69 -12.57
N HIS A 157 12.69 3.35 -13.84
CA HIS A 157 12.57 1.94 -14.24
C HIS A 157 13.97 1.31 -14.18
N ILE A 158 14.12 0.24 -13.41
CA ILE A 158 15.43 -0.40 -13.15
C ILE A 158 15.54 -1.82 -13.67
N GLY A 159 14.45 -2.42 -14.15
CA GLY A 159 14.46 -3.78 -14.68
C GLY A 159 13.10 -4.46 -14.62
N GLN A 160 13.15 -5.77 -14.75
CA GLN A 160 11.99 -6.65 -14.73
C GLN A 160 12.22 -7.82 -13.79
N GLN A 161 11.14 -8.39 -13.26
CA GLN A 161 11.14 -9.65 -12.52
C GLN A 161 9.99 -10.54 -13.00
N ILE A 162 10.02 -11.80 -12.58
CA ILE A 162 8.88 -12.72 -12.73
C ILE A 162 8.34 -12.95 -11.33
N ASP A 163 7.13 -12.47 -11.08
CA ASP A 163 6.39 -12.84 -9.88
C ASP A 163 5.69 -14.20 -10.11
N GLU A 164 5.62 -15.01 -9.06
CA GLU A 164 5.05 -16.37 -9.14
C GLU A 164 3.55 -16.36 -9.40
N ASP A 165 2.85 -15.33 -8.96
CA ASP A 165 1.39 -15.19 -9.10
C ASP A 165 1.00 -14.23 -10.23
N ASP A 166 1.66 -13.07 -10.31
CA ASP A 166 1.29 -11.98 -11.22
C ASP A 166 2.07 -12.02 -12.56
N GLY A 167 3.10 -12.90 -12.65
CA GLY A 167 3.90 -13.08 -13.84
C GLY A 167 4.92 -11.96 -14.06
N PRO A 168 5.15 -11.50 -15.32
CA PRO A 168 6.15 -10.48 -15.61
C PRO A 168 5.77 -9.11 -15.06
N GLU A 169 6.67 -8.51 -14.29
CA GLU A 169 6.52 -7.19 -13.69
C GLU A 169 7.70 -6.27 -14.01
N GLU A 170 7.39 -5.00 -14.21
CA GLU A 170 8.35 -3.91 -14.28
C GLU A 170 8.71 -3.41 -12.88
N ILE A 171 10.00 -3.16 -12.64
CA ILE A 171 10.52 -2.70 -11.34
C ILE A 171 10.85 -1.22 -11.42
N PHE A 172 10.30 -0.44 -10.50
CA PHE A 172 10.55 0.99 -10.38
C PHE A 172 11.11 1.31 -9.00
N GLU A 173 12.14 2.17 -8.95
CA GLU A 173 12.74 2.60 -7.69
C GLU A 173 12.94 4.11 -7.63
N MET A 174 12.96 4.62 -6.39
CA MET A 174 13.38 5.97 -6.04
C MET A 174 14.04 5.95 -4.67
N SER A 175 15.12 6.70 -4.48
CA SER A 175 15.69 6.83 -3.14
C SER A 175 14.76 7.62 -2.22
N ALA A 176 14.80 7.31 -0.90
CA ALA A 176 14.02 8.05 0.09
C ALA A 176 14.39 9.55 0.12
N ASP A 177 15.67 9.90 -0.13
CA ASP A 177 16.12 11.28 -0.17
C ASP A 177 15.60 12.03 -1.39
N GLU A 178 15.61 11.40 -2.56
CA GLU A 178 14.99 11.97 -3.77
C GLU A 178 13.49 12.17 -3.58
N PHE A 179 12.80 11.17 -3.03
CA PHE A 179 11.37 11.30 -2.73
C PHE A 179 11.09 12.46 -1.78
N ARG A 180 11.91 12.63 -0.73
CA ARG A 180 11.80 13.75 0.21
C ARG A 180 11.99 15.11 -0.47
N SER A 181 12.96 15.23 -1.39
CA SER A 181 13.15 16.45 -2.19
C SER A 181 11.93 16.75 -3.04
N ARG A 182 11.38 15.74 -3.73
CA ARG A 182 10.19 15.90 -4.57
C ARG A 182 8.91 16.26 -3.81
N LEU A 183 8.81 15.89 -2.53
CA LEU A 183 7.70 16.35 -1.68
C LEU A 183 7.73 17.87 -1.45
N VAL A 184 8.91 18.48 -1.46
CA VAL A 184 9.08 19.95 -1.29
C VAL A 184 8.85 20.68 -2.61
N ASP A 185 9.41 20.16 -3.70
CA ASP A 185 9.44 20.82 -5.03
C ASP A 185 8.18 20.54 -5.86
N GLY A 186 7.36 19.58 -5.45
CA GLY A 186 6.26 19.02 -6.23
C GLY A 186 6.72 17.91 -7.17
N PHE A 187 5.81 16.94 -7.42
CA PHE A 187 6.05 15.87 -8.40
C PHE A 187 5.80 16.41 -9.81
N SER A 188 6.82 16.98 -10.44
CA SER A 188 6.79 17.29 -11.86
C SER A 188 7.33 16.07 -12.64
N PRO A 189 6.74 15.70 -13.79
CA PRO A 189 7.34 14.69 -14.65
C PRO A 189 8.74 15.14 -15.05
N ASN A 190 9.71 14.24 -14.96
CA ASN A 190 11.06 14.51 -15.41
C ASN A 190 11.03 14.94 -16.89
N ASN A 191 11.44 16.16 -17.17
CA ASN A 191 11.93 16.56 -18.49
C ASN A 191 13.28 15.86 -18.71
N SER A 192 13.25 14.56 -19.02
CA SER A 192 14.43 13.88 -19.55
C SER A 192 14.52 14.24 -21.02
N SER A 193 15.44 15.16 -21.31
CA SER A 193 15.92 15.48 -22.64
C SER A 193 16.64 14.29 -23.26
#